data_60563d45e9c06d634ce86229e7d8a5ba
#
_entry.id   60563d45e9c06d634ce86229e7d8a5ba
#
_cell.length_a   1.000
_cell.length_b   1.000
_cell.length_c   1.000
_cell.angle_alpha   90.00
_cell.angle_beta   90.00
_cell.angle_gamma   90.00
#
_symmetry.space_group_name_H-M   'P 1'
#
loop_
_entity.id
_entity.type
_entity.pdbx_description
1 polymer ?
#
loop_
_entity_poly.entity_id
_entity_poly.type
_entity_poly.pdbx_seq_one_letter_code
_entity_poly.pdbx_strand_id
1 'polypeptide(L)'
;MLLSPSSNISEKIEVWQPEVLSESDVAWLAQRFGVQATLPVAVVARRDVDKVPAVVKMPLVRNGEPFPTLYWLTDPILTPLITALEYAGGVAQAELLIRENSDAHKIFMEQHARYISARWSTATEEHRELMTTKGYHKRLLEVGIGGVTNFTSIKCIHLHVAHYLATKDNIVGEWALVQIGTGSKMGIT
;
A
#
# COMPACT_ATOMS: atom_id res chain seq x y z
N MET A 1 -8.68 16.64 30.38
CA MET A 1 -8.21 17.51 29.30
C MET A 1 -8.39 16.71 28.01
N LEU A 2 -9.52 16.90 27.32
CA LEU A 2 -9.87 16.15 26.12
C LEU A 2 -9.01 16.67 24.97
N LEU A 3 -8.20 15.78 24.38
CA LEU A 3 -7.44 16.07 23.17
C LEU A 3 -8.42 16.40 22.05
N SER A 4 -8.29 17.59 21.48
CA SER A 4 -9.05 18.03 20.29
C SER A 4 -8.85 17.06 19.13
N PRO A 5 -9.90 16.54 18.49
CA PRO A 5 -9.79 15.61 17.37
C PRO A 5 -9.72 16.38 16.06
N SER A 6 -8.58 16.99 15.72
CA SER A 6 -8.40 17.55 14.38
C SER A 6 -6.96 17.86 14.01
N SER A 7 -6.06 16.92 14.23
CA SER A 7 -4.80 16.91 13.47
C SER A 7 -4.90 15.78 12.44
N ASN A 8 -4.98 16.15 11.18
CA ASN A 8 -5.05 15.25 10.04
C ASN A 8 -3.83 14.31 10.07
N ILE A 9 -4.01 13.03 10.42
CA ILE A 9 -2.92 12.06 10.59
C ILE A 9 -2.19 11.83 9.26
N SER A 10 -2.90 11.95 8.12
CA SER A 10 -2.30 11.77 6.79
C SER A 10 -1.33 12.90 6.41
N GLU A 11 -1.52 14.11 6.95
CA GLU A 11 -0.59 15.23 6.78
C GLU A 11 0.70 15.06 7.57
N LYS A 12 0.72 14.13 8.52
CA LYS A 12 1.88 13.79 9.34
C LYS A 12 2.71 12.64 8.79
N ILE A 13 2.37 12.14 7.60
CA ILE A 13 3.13 11.10 6.89
C ILE A 13 3.78 11.76 5.67
N GLU A 14 5.08 11.95 5.74
CA GLU A 14 5.87 12.48 4.65
C GLU A 14 6.11 11.38 3.60
N VAL A 15 5.87 11.71 2.32
CA VAL A 15 6.27 10.86 1.19
C VAL A 15 7.71 11.19 0.86
N TRP A 16 8.59 10.24 1.11
CA TRP A 16 10.02 10.39 0.90
C TRP A 16 10.49 9.66 -0.36
N GLN A 17 11.66 10.05 -0.86
CA GLN A 17 12.39 9.17 -1.76
C GLN A 17 12.68 7.85 -1.01
N PRO A 18 12.63 6.70 -1.70
CA PRO A 18 12.90 5.43 -1.04
C PRO A 18 14.25 5.45 -0.32
N GLU A 19 14.22 5.21 1.00
CA GLU A 19 15.41 5.16 1.85
C GLU A 19 15.78 3.71 2.16
N VAL A 20 17.07 3.42 2.19
CA VAL A 20 17.58 2.14 2.69
C VAL A 20 17.21 2.03 4.17
N LEU A 21 16.79 0.83 4.61
CA LEU A 21 16.47 0.59 6.01
C LEU A 21 17.71 0.79 6.89
N SER A 22 17.54 1.57 7.95
CA SER A 22 18.53 1.63 9.04
C SER A 22 18.43 0.40 9.93
N GLU A 23 19.44 0.16 10.76
CA GLU A 23 19.40 -0.92 11.77
C GLU A 23 18.22 -0.74 12.73
N SER A 24 17.87 0.49 13.09
CA SER A 24 16.71 0.79 13.92
C SER A 24 15.40 0.48 13.24
N ASP A 25 15.28 0.71 11.92
CA ASP A 25 14.09 0.33 11.15
C ASP A 25 13.93 -1.19 11.12
N VAL A 26 15.01 -1.91 10.88
CA VAL A 26 15.03 -3.39 10.87
C VAL A 26 14.58 -3.93 12.24
N ALA A 27 15.15 -3.40 13.32
CA ALA A 27 14.80 -3.81 14.68
C ALA A 27 13.33 -3.52 15.01
N TRP A 28 12.84 -2.33 14.64
CA TRP A 28 11.45 -1.94 14.86
C TRP A 28 10.46 -2.81 14.06
N LEU A 29 10.75 -3.06 12.79
CA LEU A 29 9.92 -3.93 11.93
C LEU A 29 9.92 -5.39 12.44
N ALA A 30 11.09 -5.91 12.87
CA ALA A 30 11.21 -7.25 13.43
C ALA A 30 10.39 -7.42 14.70
N GLN A 31 10.42 -6.45 15.60
CA GLN A 31 9.63 -6.45 16.83
C GLN A 31 8.12 -6.46 16.53
N ARG A 32 7.67 -5.72 15.50
CA ARG A 32 6.26 -5.54 15.19
C ARG A 32 5.68 -6.68 14.34
N PHE A 33 6.43 -7.21 13.38
CA PHE A 33 5.95 -8.19 12.39
C PHE A 33 6.60 -9.57 12.52
N GLY A 34 7.51 -9.73 13.47
CA GLY A 34 8.28 -10.96 13.66
C GLY A 34 9.51 -11.07 12.75
N VAL A 35 10.52 -11.78 13.24
CA VAL A 35 11.87 -11.85 12.65
C VAL A 35 11.92 -12.61 11.32
N GLN A 36 10.92 -13.44 11.02
CA GLN A 36 10.90 -14.34 9.87
C GLN A 36 10.36 -13.69 8.59
N ALA A 37 9.86 -12.46 8.67
CA ALA A 37 9.40 -11.77 7.49
C ALA A 37 10.59 -11.42 6.59
N THR A 38 10.47 -11.67 5.29
CA THR A 38 11.39 -11.11 4.31
C THR A 38 11.45 -9.61 4.53
N LEU A 39 12.64 -9.11 4.83
CA LEU A 39 12.83 -7.70 5.13
C LEU A 39 12.42 -6.86 3.91
N PRO A 40 11.73 -5.74 4.12
CA PRO A 40 11.50 -4.76 3.08
C PRO A 40 12.83 -4.28 2.49
N VAL A 41 12.80 -3.79 1.26
CA VAL A 41 13.99 -3.27 0.57
C VAL A 41 14.20 -1.78 0.82
N ALA A 42 13.16 -1.04 1.20
CA ALA A 42 13.24 0.39 1.49
C ALA A 42 12.09 0.85 2.38
N VAL A 43 12.29 1.95 3.11
CA VAL A 43 11.22 2.79 3.66
C VAL A 43 10.82 3.80 2.58
N VAL A 44 9.52 3.97 2.34
CA VAL A 44 9.00 4.90 1.33
C VAL A 44 8.12 6.00 1.93
N ALA A 45 7.68 5.84 3.16
CA ALA A 45 7.03 6.87 3.94
C ALA A 45 7.29 6.67 5.43
N ARG A 46 7.49 7.77 6.15
CA ARG A 46 7.69 7.78 7.60
C ARG A 46 6.60 8.57 8.29
N ARG A 47 6.31 8.23 9.54
CA ARG A 47 5.48 9.04 10.40
C ARG A 47 6.29 10.22 10.93
N ASP A 48 5.74 11.43 10.85
CA ASP A 48 6.49 12.66 11.15
C ASP A 48 6.92 12.76 12.63
N VAL A 49 6.08 12.32 13.55
CA VAL A 49 6.28 12.51 15.01
C VAL A 49 7.49 11.72 15.55
N ASP A 50 7.66 10.48 15.14
CA ASP A 50 8.66 9.55 15.69
C ASP A 50 9.54 8.90 14.62
N LYS A 51 9.35 9.32 13.36
CA LYS A 51 10.09 8.87 12.18
C LYS A 51 10.09 7.35 11.95
N VAL A 52 9.19 6.61 12.59
CA VAL A 52 9.04 5.17 12.31
C VAL A 52 8.54 4.92 10.89
N PRO A 53 8.89 3.79 10.28
CA PRO A 53 8.39 3.41 8.96
C PRO A 53 6.87 3.34 8.97
N ALA A 54 6.20 4.18 8.17
CA ALA A 54 4.76 4.15 7.97
C ALA A 54 4.37 3.27 6.78
N VAL A 55 5.21 3.27 5.74
CA VAL A 55 5.08 2.40 4.57
C VAL A 55 6.45 1.90 4.16
N VAL A 56 6.55 0.62 3.89
CA VAL A 56 7.77 -0.02 3.40
C VAL A 56 7.55 -0.62 2.01
N LYS A 57 8.63 -0.62 1.21
CA LYS A 57 8.67 -1.27 -0.10
C LYS A 57 9.13 -2.72 0.05
N MET A 58 8.39 -3.63 -0.54
CA MET A 58 8.65 -5.06 -0.48
C MET A 58 9.44 -5.55 -1.69
N PRO A 59 10.25 -6.61 -1.55
CA PRO A 59 10.94 -7.21 -2.69
C PRO A 59 9.95 -7.91 -3.62
N LEU A 60 10.28 -7.96 -4.92
CA LEU A 60 9.48 -8.67 -5.93
C LEU A 60 9.49 -10.19 -5.71
N VAL A 61 10.56 -10.70 -5.12
CA VAL A 61 10.75 -12.13 -4.85
C VAL A 61 10.91 -12.34 -3.35
N ARG A 62 10.21 -13.33 -2.82
CA ARG A 62 10.28 -13.74 -1.43
C ARG A 62 10.42 -15.26 -1.36
N ASN A 63 11.49 -15.74 -0.73
CA ASN A 63 11.78 -17.18 -0.62
C ASN A 63 11.74 -17.92 -1.99
N GLY A 64 12.25 -17.26 -3.04
CA GLY A 64 12.27 -17.81 -4.40
C GLY A 64 10.91 -17.81 -5.11
N GLU A 65 9.86 -17.20 -4.52
CA GLU A 65 8.53 -17.09 -5.08
C GLU A 65 8.16 -15.62 -5.34
N PRO A 66 7.29 -15.34 -6.35
CA PRO A 66 6.85 -13.99 -6.63
C PRO A 66 6.03 -13.42 -5.49
N PHE A 67 6.32 -12.18 -5.11
CA PHE A 67 5.58 -11.44 -4.11
C PHE A 67 4.89 -10.23 -4.75
N PRO A 68 3.57 -10.29 -5.00
CA PRO A 68 2.89 -9.27 -5.80
C PRO A 68 2.66 -7.95 -5.07
N THR A 69 2.87 -7.90 -3.76
CA THR A 69 2.65 -6.71 -2.94
C THR A 69 3.90 -5.82 -2.95
N LEU A 70 3.77 -4.61 -3.49
CA LEU A 70 4.90 -3.66 -3.59
C LEU A 70 5.06 -2.81 -2.33
N TYR A 71 3.95 -2.42 -1.68
CA TYR A 71 3.95 -1.56 -0.50
C TYR A 71 3.19 -2.20 0.65
N TRP A 72 3.76 -2.13 1.85
CA TRP A 72 3.13 -2.58 3.09
C TRP A 72 2.90 -1.39 4.02
N LEU A 73 1.68 -1.29 4.56
CA LEU A 73 1.34 -0.36 5.61
C LEU A 73 1.90 -0.90 6.94
N THR A 74 2.77 -0.13 7.56
CA THR A 74 3.42 -0.47 8.83
C THR A 74 3.09 0.53 9.94
N ASP A 75 2.41 1.63 9.62
CA ASP A 75 2.01 2.65 10.57
C ASP A 75 1.16 2.08 11.73
N PRO A 76 1.60 2.26 12.99
CA PRO A 76 0.94 1.67 14.16
C PRO A 76 -0.41 2.30 14.51
N ILE A 77 -0.68 3.51 13.99
CA ILE A 77 -1.96 4.21 14.22
C ILE A 77 -2.93 3.92 13.10
N LEU A 78 -2.50 4.00 11.84
CA LEU A 78 -3.38 3.78 10.69
C LEU A 78 -3.82 2.31 10.58
N THR A 79 -2.93 1.35 10.85
CA THR A 79 -3.26 -0.08 10.71
C THR A 79 -4.52 -0.49 11.47
N PRO A 80 -4.69 -0.20 12.78
CA PRO A 80 -5.92 -0.56 13.49
C PRO A 80 -7.14 0.23 13.02
N LEU A 81 -6.99 1.48 12.59
CA LEU A 81 -8.10 2.28 12.06
C LEU A 81 -8.62 1.70 10.73
N ILE A 82 -7.69 1.30 9.84
CA ILE A 82 -8.06 0.64 8.58
C ILE A 82 -8.67 -0.73 8.84
N THR A 83 -8.15 -1.50 9.80
CA THR A 83 -8.76 -2.76 10.21
C THR A 83 -10.21 -2.55 10.67
N ALA A 84 -10.47 -1.53 11.49
CA ALA A 84 -11.83 -1.21 11.93
C ALA A 84 -12.75 -0.82 10.75
N LEU A 85 -12.25 -0.03 9.78
CA LEU A 85 -12.98 0.31 8.57
C LEU A 85 -13.33 -0.95 7.75
N GLU A 86 -12.40 -1.89 7.58
CA GLU A 86 -12.65 -3.15 6.88
C GLU A 86 -13.73 -4.00 7.58
N TYR A 87 -13.67 -4.12 8.91
CA TYR A 87 -14.70 -4.81 9.70
C TYR A 87 -16.08 -4.15 9.59
N ALA A 88 -16.14 -2.82 9.42
CA ALA A 88 -17.36 -2.07 9.19
C ALA A 88 -17.90 -2.17 7.73
N GLY A 89 -17.32 -3.05 6.90
CA GLY A 89 -17.75 -3.25 5.50
C GLY A 89 -17.10 -2.30 4.51
N GLY A 90 -16.00 -1.64 4.88
CA GLY A 90 -15.31 -0.67 4.02
C GLY A 90 -14.85 -1.23 2.68
N VAL A 91 -14.47 -2.51 2.60
CA VAL A 91 -14.10 -3.15 1.31
C VAL A 91 -15.27 -3.10 0.33
N ALA A 92 -16.46 -3.53 0.76
CA ALA A 92 -17.66 -3.51 -0.09
C ALA A 92 -18.06 -2.08 -0.49
N GLN A 93 -17.91 -1.10 0.42
CA GLN A 93 -18.16 0.31 0.12
C GLN A 93 -17.20 0.86 -0.94
N ALA A 94 -15.91 0.54 -0.85
CA ALA A 94 -14.92 0.94 -1.82
C ALA A 94 -15.15 0.28 -3.19
N GLU A 95 -15.52 -1.00 -3.24
CA GLU A 95 -15.89 -1.69 -4.47
C GLU A 95 -17.15 -1.07 -5.11
N LEU A 96 -18.12 -0.66 -4.29
CA LEU A 96 -19.32 0.04 -4.75
C LEU A 96 -18.96 1.39 -5.39
N LEU A 97 -18.08 2.19 -4.73
CA LEU A 97 -17.58 3.46 -5.27
C LEU A 97 -16.97 3.26 -6.66
N ILE A 98 -16.12 2.25 -6.83
CA ILE A 98 -15.46 1.95 -8.11
C ILE A 98 -16.48 1.50 -9.16
N ARG A 99 -17.46 0.69 -8.78
CA ARG A 99 -18.45 0.14 -9.71
C ARG A 99 -19.46 1.17 -10.19
N GLU A 100 -19.91 2.08 -9.32
CA GLU A 100 -21.00 3.02 -9.61
C GLU A 100 -20.53 4.37 -10.18
N ASN A 101 -19.24 4.67 -10.07
CA ASN A 101 -18.66 5.90 -10.61
C ASN A 101 -17.71 5.57 -11.76
N SER A 102 -18.08 5.96 -12.99
CA SER A 102 -17.29 5.68 -14.21
C SER A 102 -15.90 6.30 -14.20
N ASP A 103 -15.76 7.49 -13.63
CA ASP A 103 -14.45 8.18 -13.56
C ASP A 103 -13.56 7.51 -12.50
N ALA A 104 -14.13 7.17 -11.34
CA ALA A 104 -13.41 6.39 -10.32
C ALA A 104 -12.96 5.03 -10.87
N HIS A 105 -13.82 4.36 -11.64
CA HIS A 105 -13.48 3.10 -12.30
C HIS A 105 -12.29 3.26 -13.26
N LYS A 106 -12.33 4.26 -14.14
CA LYS A 106 -11.25 4.53 -15.09
C LYS A 106 -9.94 4.82 -14.37
N ILE A 107 -9.96 5.72 -13.37
CA ILE A 107 -8.78 6.06 -12.55
C ILE A 107 -8.22 4.79 -11.88
N PHE A 108 -9.08 3.96 -11.29
CA PHE A 108 -8.68 2.75 -10.60
C PHE A 108 -8.01 1.72 -11.52
N MET A 109 -8.54 1.54 -12.74
CA MET A 109 -7.92 0.69 -13.77
C MET A 109 -6.52 1.18 -14.16
N GLU A 110 -6.37 2.48 -14.37
CA GLU A 110 -5.07 3.10 -14.66
C GLU A 110 -4.07 2.96 -13.50
N GLN A 111 -4.55 3.06 -12.26
CA GLN A 111 -3.73 2.85 -11.06
C GLN A 111 -3.21 1.41 -10.96
N HIS A 112 -4.03 0.41 -11.29
CA HIS A 112 -3.58 -0.97 -11.40
C HIS A 112 -2.48 -1.13 -12.46
N ALA A 113 -2.64 -0.52 -13.63
CA ALA A 113 -1.64 -0.58 -14.70
C ALA A 113 -0.31 0.07 -14.27
N ARG A 114 -0.36 1.25 -13.65
CA ARG A 114 0.83 1.93 -13.12
C ARG A 114 1.51 1.11 -12.01
N TYR A 115 0.73 0.51 -11.10
CA TYR A 115 1.25 -0.35 -10.05
C TYR A 115 2.00 -1.57 -10.60
N ILE A 116 1.43 -2.24 -11.61
CA ILE A 116 2.05 -3.38 -12.30
C ILE A 116 3.39 -2.96 -12.92
N SER A 117 3.41 -1.83 -13.64
CA SER A 117 4.61 -1.29 -14.24
C SER A 117 5.68 -0.92 -13.19
N ALA A 118 5.27 -0.21 -12.13
CA ALA A 118 6.15 0.17 -11.02
C ALA A 118 6.74 -1.07 -10.31
N ARG A 119 5.93 -2.11 -10.09
CA ARG A 119 6.40 -3.36 -9.51
C ARG A 119 7.44 -4.05 -10.39
N TRP A 120 7.19 -4.14 -11.69
CA TRP A 120 8.11 -4.77 -12.62
C TRP A 120 9.43 -3.98 -12.78
N SER A 121 9.37 -2.65 -12.72
CA SER A 121 10.57 -1.80 -12.78
C SER A 121 11.51 -2.01 -11.59
N THR A 122 11.03 -2.58 -10.47
CA THR A 122 11.87 -2.90 -9.31
C THR A 122 12.61 -4.23 -9.43
N ALA A 123 12.30 -5.02 -10.46
CA ALA A 123 12.94 -6.30 -10.69
C ALA A 123 14.42 -6.11 -11.08
N THR A 124 15.33 -6.76 -10.36
CA THR A 124 16.71 -6.95 -10.81
C THR A 124 16.76 -7.93 -11.97
N GLU A 125 17.88 -8.00 -12.69
CA GLU A 125 18.02 -8.98 -13.78
C GLU A 125 17.88 -10.41 -13.26
N GLU A 126 18.49 -10.72 -12.10
CA GLU A 126 18.34 -12.00 -11.41
C GLU A 126 16.86 -12.33 -11.11
N HIS A 127 16.07 -11.36 -10.63
CA HIS A 127 14.65 -11.54 -10.41
C HIS A 127 13.91 -11.83 -11.71
N ARG A 128 14.23 -11.16 -12.81
CA ARG A 128 13.61 -11.36 -14.12
C ARG A 128 13.89 -12.74 -14.68
N GLU A 129 15.15 -13.17 -14.61
CA GLU A 129 15.57 -14.51 -15.01
C GLU A 129 14.85 -15.60 -14.19
N LEU A 130 14.83 -15.45 -12.86
CA LEU A 130 14.13 -16.36 -11.97
C LEU A 130 12.64 -16.45 -12.30
N MET A 131 11.97 -15.31 -12.48
CA MET A 131 10.54 -15.25 -12.79
C MET A 131 10.23 -15.84 -14.17
N THR A 132 11.11 -15.63 -15.15
CA THR A 132 10.99 -16.20 -16.50
C THR A 132 11.18 -17.71 -16.45
N THR A 133 12.22 -18.19 -15.80
CA THR A 133 12.53 -19.62 -15.68
C THR A 133 11.42 -20.41 -14.98
N LYS A 134 10.82 -19.80 -13.93
CA LYS A 134 9.69 -20.40 -13.20
C LYS A 134 8.33 -20.20 -13.87
N GLY A 135 8.24 -19.47 -14.98
CA GLY A 135 6.99 -19.17 -15.68
C GLY A 135 6.08 -18.18 -14.95
N TYR A 136 6.59 -17.41 -13.98
CA TYR A 136 5.82 -16.45 -13.18
C TYR A 136 5.73 -15.04 -13.80
N HIS A 137 6.58 -14.76 -14.78
CA HIS A 137 6.64 -13.45 -15.45
C HIS A 137 5.28 -12.97 -15.93
N LYS A 138 4.57 -13.80 -16.71
CA LYS A 138 3.23 -13.46 -17.22
C LYS A 138 2.26 -13.15 -16.09
N ARG A 139 2.23 -13.98 -15.05
CA ARG A 139 1.33 -13.79 -13.90
C ARG A 139 1.59 -12.48 -13.17
N LEU A 140 2.84 -12.07 -13.00
CA LEU A 140 3.18 -10.79 -12.37
C LEU A 140 2.71 -9.58 -13.18
N LEU A 141 2.59 -9.69 -14.50
CA LEU A 141 2.06 -8.65 -15.37
C LEU A 141 0.51 -8.63 -15.41
N GLU A 142 -0.15 -9.70 -14.98
CA GLU A 142 -1.61 -9.84 -15.01
C GLU A 142 -2.28 -9.50 -13.67
N VAL A 143 -1.54 -9.49 -12.54
CA VAL A 143 -2.11 -9.23 -11.23
C VAL A 143 -1.86 -7.79 -10.77
N GLY A 144 -2.91 -7.14 -10.31
CA GLY A 144 -2.88 -5.75 -9.83
C GLY A 144 -2.51 -5.62 -8.34
N ILE A 145 -2.97 -4.55 -7.74
CA ILE A 145 -2.81 -4.26 -6.31
C ILE A 145 -3.43 -5.40 -5.49
N GLY A 146 -2.65 -5.95 -4.56
CA GLY A 146 -3.11 -7.10 -3.75
C GLY A 146 -3.09 -8.45 -4.47
N GLY A 147 -2.58 -8.53 -5.70
CA GLY A 147 -2.52 -9.77 -6.47
C GLY A 147 -3.85 -10.16 -7.12
N VAL A 148 -4.81 -9.23 -7.23
CA VAL A 148 -6.10 -9.48 -7.88
C VAL A 148 -5.95 -9.52 -9.40
N THR A 149 -6.70 -10.38 -10.06
CA THR A 149 -6.83 -10.45 -11.52
C THR A 149 -8.07 -9.72 -12.03
N ASN A 150 -9.10 -9.61 -11.18
CA ASN A 150 -10.24 -8.75 -11.43
C ASN A 150 -9.97 -7.37 -10.81
N PHE A 151 -9.70 -6.36 -11.63
CA PHE A 151 -9.35 -5.01 -11.18
C PHE A 151 -10.53 -4.19 -10.66
N THR A 152 -11.73 -4.78 -10.55
CA THR A 152 -12.86 -4.19 -9.82
C THR A 152 -12.97 -4.70 -8.38
N SER A 153 -12.14 -5.68 -8.02
CA SER A 153 -12.12 -6.28 -6.70
C SER A 153 -11.00 -5.70 -5.83
N ILE A 154 -11.31 -5.48 -4.57
CA ILE A 154 -10.40 -4.98 -3.54
C ILE A 154 -10.12 -6.08 -2.53
N LYS A 155 -8.85 -6.53 -2.45
CA LYS A 155 -8.47 -7.59 -1.52
C LYS A 155 -8.48 -7.11 -0.06
N CYS A 156 -7.88 -5.95 0.19
CA CYS A 156 -7.92 -5.26 1.48
C CYS A 156 -7.55 -3.79 1.31
N ILE A 157 -8.07 -2.94 2.19
CA ILE A 157 -7.85 -1.49 2.14
C ILE A 157 -6.42 -1.11 2.56
N HIS A 158 -5.79 -1.88 3.43
CA HIS A 158 -4.41 -1.64 3.87
C HIS A 158 -3.41 -1.47 2.71
N LEU A 159 -3.53 -2.29 1.66
CA LEU A 159 -2.66 -2.23 0.48
C LEU A 159 -2.88 -0.96 -0.33
N HIS A 160 -4.13 -0.50 -0.42
CA HIS A 160 -4.49 0.73 -1.12
C HIS A 160 -4.03 1.97 -0.35
N VAL A 161 -4.16 1.99 0.97
CA VAL A 161 -3.63 3.05 1.83
C VAL A 161 -2.11 3.10 1.75
N ALA A 162 -1.43 1.95 1.82
CA ALA A 162 0.03 1.89 1.66
C ALA A 162 0.48 2.46 0.30
N HIS A 163 -0.21 2.10 -0.78
CA HIS A 163 0.08 2.61 -2.11
C HIS A 163 -0.15 4.13 -2.20
N TYR A 164 -1.28 4.62 -1.66
CA TYR A 164 -1.55 6.07 -1.65
C TYR A 164 -0.50 6.85 -0.86
N LEU A 165 -0.12 6.38 0.33
CA LEU A 165 0.90 7.05 1.14
C LEU A 165 2.27 7.06 0.46
N ALA A 166 2.60 6.01 -0.30
CA ALA A 166 3.86 5.92 -1.03
C ALA A 166 3.90 6.78 -2.31
N THR A 167 2.76 7.00 -2.98
CA THR A 167 2.74 7.55 -4.34
C THR A 167 1.80 8.73 -4.53
N LYS A 168 0.85 8.94 -3.62
CA LYS A 168 -0.31 9.83 -3.75
C LYS A 168 -1.23 9.50 -4.95
N ASP A 169 -1.15 8.27 -5.43
CA ASP A 169 -1.87 7.79 -6.62
C ASP A 169 -2.65 6.51 -6.31
N ASN A 170 -3.69 6.60 -5.45
CA ASN A 170 -4.61 5.50 -5.20
C ASN A 170 -5.96 6.03 -4.66
N ILE A 171 -6.99 6.02 -5.50
CA ILE A 171 -8.32 6.56 -5.17
C ILE A 171 -8.97 5.85 -3.98
N VAL A 172 -8.78 4.54 -3.83
CA VAL A 172 -9.31 3.76 -2.70
C VAL A 172 -8.55 4.08 -1.41
N GLY A 173 -7.22 4.24 -1.49
CA GLY A 173 -6.40 4.63 -0.34
C GLY A 173 -6.74 6.03 0.15
N GLU A 174 -6.93 6.97 -0.77
CA GLU A 174 -7.37 8.33 -0.46
C GLU A 174 -8.76 8.35 0.18
N TRP A 175 -9.74 7.67 -0.45
CA TRP A 175 -11.08 7.49 0.10
C TRP A 175 -11.06 6.93 1.52
N ALA A 176 -10.27 5.88 1.76
CA ALA A 176 -10.19 5.25 3.07
C ALA A 176 -9.67 6.20 4.16
N LEU A 177 -8.66 7.02 3.84
CA LEU A 177 -8.14 8.03 4.77
C LEU A 177 -9.19 9.10 5.11
N VAL A 178 -10.05 9.48 4.15
CA VAL A 178 -11.18 10.37 4.40
C VAL A 178 -12.20 9.70 5.36
N GLN A 179 -12.52 8.42 5.14
CA GLN A 179 -13.48 7.70 6.00
C GLN A 179 -13.03 7.63 7.47
N ILE A 180 -11.75 7.45 7.72
CA ILE A 180 -11.21 7.40 9.09
C ILE A 180 -10.86 8.79 9.65
N GLY A 181 -11.25 9.88 8.97
CA GLY A 181 -11.10 11.25 9.46
C GLY A 181 -9.67 11.81 9.35
N THR A 182 -8.80 11.21 8.55
CA THR A 182 -7.40 11.62 8.39
C THR A 182 -7.11 12.26 7.04
N GLY A 183 -8.04 12.17 6.08
CA GLY A 183 -7.93 12.75 4.74
C GLY A 183 -8.63 14.11 4.62
N SER A 184 -8.19 14.94 3.69
CA SER A 184 -8.95 16.10 3.25
C SER A 184 -10.25 15.63 2.61
N LYS A 185 -11.36 16.32 2.89
CA LYS A 185 -12.63 16.01 2.21
C LYS A 185 -12.44 16.27 0.72
N MET A 186 -12.40 15.22 -0.08
CA MET A 186 -12.51 15.38 -1.53
C MET A 186 -13.90 15.89 -1.85
N GLY A 187 -13.97 17.03 -2.54
CA GLY A 187 -15.19 17.48 -3.19
C GLY A 187 -15.47 16.60 -4.41
N ILE A 188 -16.00 15.40 -4.18
CA ILE A 188 -16.68 14.62 -5.22
C ILE A 188 -18.15 14.99 -5.08
N THR A 189 -18.57 15.98 -5.85
CA THR A 189 -19.99 16.25 -6.13
C THR A 189 -20.40 15.42 -7.32
#